data_8855e9c571d4586cab02fed4f73b8ab6
#
_entry.id   8855e9c571d4586cab02fed4f73b8ab6
#
_cell.length_a   1.000
_cell.length_b   1.000
_cell.length_c   1.000
_cell.angle_alpha   90.00
_cell.angle_beta   90.00
_cell.angle_gamma   90.00
#
_symmetry.space_group_name_H-M   'P 1'
#
loop_
_entity.id
_entity.type
_entity.pdbx_description
1 polymer ?
#
loop_
_entity_poly.entity_id
_entity_poly.type
_entity_poly.pdbx_seq_one_letter_code
_entity_poly.pdbx_strand_id
1 'polypeptide(L)'
;MGTAAIKIKIMPANPKANLDNIQKKAEEIIKNSGSKNVRSEREPIAFGLTAIITLFSWKEEDSTDDLLDKLREIEDISSAEVIDFRRAFG
;
A
#
# COMPACT_ATOMS: atom_id res chain seq x y z
N MET A 1 15.85 16.59 -5.52
CA MET A 1 14.48 16.40 -5.02
C MET A 1 13.63 15.81 -6.11
N GLY A 2 13.14 14.63 -5.89
CA GLY A 2 12.30 13.96 -6.84
C GLY A 2 11.14 13.28 -6.17
N THR A 3 10.21 12.85 -6.99
CA THR A 3 9.05 12.10 -6.57
C THR A 3 9.16 10.70 -7.15
N ALA A 4 8.84 9.72 -6.35
CA ALA A 4 8.79 8.33 -6.78
C ALA A 4 7.35 7.86 -6.88
N ALA A 5 7.10 6.94 -7.78
CA ALA A 5 5.84 6.21 -7.84
C ALA A 5 6.05 4.87 -7.14
N ILE A 6 5.28 4.60 -6.12
CA ILE A 6 5.45 3.41 -5.31
C ILE A 6 4.21 2.54 -5.39
N LYS A 7 4.44 1.23 -5.48
CA LYS A 7 3.37 0.24 -5.34
C LYS A 7 3.65 -0.60 -4.11
N ILE A 8 2.65 -0.72 -3.25
CA ILE A 8 2.71 -1.60 -2.09
C ILE A 8 1.65 -2.66 -2.24
N LYS A 9 2.06 -3.91 -2.06
CA LYS A 9 1.15 -5.04 -2.09
C LYS A 9 0.77 -5.41 -0.67
N ILE A 10 -0.52 -5.38 -0.41
CA ILE A 10 -1.07 -5.74 0.90
C ILE A 10 -1.82 -7.06 0.74
N MET A 11 -1.37 -8.06 1.48
CA MET A 11 -2.01 -9.39 1.47
C MET A 11 -2.96 -9.51 2.65
N PRO A 12 -4.21 -9.90 2.42
CA PRO A 12 -5.12 -10.19 3.54
C PRO A 12 -4.69 -11.47 4.26
N ALA A 13 -5.08 -11.57 5.51
CA ALA A 13 -4.74 -12.74 6.32
C ALA A 13 -5.55 -13.98 5.94
N ASN A 14 -6.73 -13.77 5.36
CA ASN A 14 -7.60 -14.87 4.95
C ASN A 14 -8.58 -14.40 3.87
N PRO A 15 -9.23 -15.34 3.15
CA PRO A 15 -10.15 -14.97 2.06
C PRO A 15 -11.39 -14.19 2.50
N LYS A 16 -11.73 -14.25 3.78
CA LYS A 16 -12.91 -13.57 4.32
C LYS A 16 -12.63 -12.19 4.87
N ALA A 17 -11.37 -11.74 4.82
CA ALA A 17 -11.01 -10.41 5.29
C ALA A 17 -11.78 -9.33 4.53
N ASN A 18 -12.17 -8.28 5.24
CA ASN A 18 -12.90 -7.16 4.64
C ASN A 18 -11.94 -6.27 3.86
N LEU A 19 -11.87 -6.49 2.55
CA LEU A 19 -10.96 -5.77 1.67
C LEU A 19 -11.27 -4.28 1.60
N ASP A 20 -12.55 -3.91 1.61
CA ASP A 20 -12.93 -2.51 1.58
C ASP A 20 -12.40 -1.76 2.79
N ASN A 21 -12.48 -2.37 3.96
CA ASN A 21 -11.99 -1.79 5.19
C ASN A 21 -10.46 -1.68 5.18
N ILE A 22 -9.79 -2.74 4.75
CA ILE A 22 -8.32 -2.74 4.64
C ILE A 22 -7.87 -1.65 3.68
N GLN A 23 -8.49 -1.57 2.51
CA GLN A 23 -8.16 -0.57 1.49
C GLN A 23 -8.35 0.85 2.02
N LYS A 24 -9.48 1.09 2.67
CA LYS A 24 -9.79 2.41 3.22
C LYS A 24 -8.75 2.83 4.26
N LYS A 25 -8.41 1.94 5.18
CA LYS A 25 -7.42 2.23 6.21
C LYS A 25 -6.03 2.46 5.61
N ALA A 26 -5.66 1.64 4.63
CA ALA A 26 -4.37 1.79 3.96
C ALA A 26 -4.28 3.14 3.25
N GLU A 27 -5.31 3.52 2.52
CA GLU A 27 -5.33 4.81 1.83
C GLU A 27 -5.27 5.98 2.80
N GLU A 28 -5.97 5.89 3.93
CA GLU A 28 -5.91 6.93 4.95
C GLU A 28 -4.50 7.08 5.52
N ILE A 29 -3.86 5.97 5.83
CA ILE A 29 -2.49 5.98 6.36
C ILE A 29 -1.52 6.62 5.37
N ILE A 30 -1.63 6.26 4.10
CA ILE A 30 -0.76 6.80 3.06
C ILE A 30 -1.00 8.30 2.87
N LYS A 31 -2.26 8.73 2.83
CA LYS A 31 -2.60 10.15 2.70
C LYS A 31 -2.10 10.94 3.90
N ASN A 32 -2.24 10.41 5.10
CA ASN A 32 -1.77 11.07 6.32
C ASN A 32 -0.25 11.15 6.38
N SER A 33 0.43 10.31 5.63
CA SER A 33 1.89 10.33 5.53
C SER A 33 2.41 11.31 4.47
N GLY A 34 1.51 12.03 3.81
CA GLY A 34 1.87 13.10 2.88
C GLY A 34 1.62 12.84 1.41
N SER A 35 1.17 11.66 1.03
CA SER A 35 0.87 11.38 -0.37
C SER A 35 -0.48 11.97 -0.76
N LYS A 36 -0.55 12.52 -1.96
CA LYS A 36 -1.78 13.14 -2.48
C LYS A 36 -2.49 12.30 -3.53
N ASN A 37 -1.77 11.41 -4.18
CA ASN A 37 -2.29 10.65 -5.32
C ASN A 37 -2.30 9.17 -4.98
N VAL A 38 -3.28 8.77 -4.18
CA VAL A 38 -3.39 7.37 -3.74
C VAL A 38 -4.46 6.67 -4.54
N ARG A 39 -4.11 5.56 -5.17
CA ARG A 39 -5.05 4.71 -5.89
C ARG A 39 -4.83 3.28 -5.46
N SER A 40 -5.85 2.47 -5.59
CA SER A 40 -5.77 1.06 -5.24
C SER A 40 -6.34 0.20 -6.34
N GLU A 41 -5.73 -0.95 -6.52
CA GLU A 41 -6.19 -1.98 -7.44
C GLU A 41 -6.28 -3.28 -6.67
N ARG A 42 -7.06 -4.22 -7.18
CA ARG A 42 -7.19 -5.53 -6.56
C ARG A 42 -6.66 -6.57 -7.51
N GLU A 43 -5.87 -7.50 -6.97
CA GLU A 43 -5.25 -8.56 -7.76
C GLU A 43 -5.61 -9.91 -7.17
N PRO A 44 -6.38 -10.74 -7.89
CA PRO A 44 -6.65 -12.10 -7.40
C PRO A 44 -5.38 -12.91 -7.29
N ILE A 45 -5.25 -13.58 -6.17
CA ILE A 45 -4.10 -14.44 -5.87
C ILE A 45 -4.63 -15.86 -5.68
N ALA A 46 -3.75 -16.83 -5.59
CA ALA A 46 -4.14 -18.23 -5.35
C ALA A 46 -4.92 -18.38 -4.03
N PHE A 47 -5.64 -19.47 -3.92
CA PHE A 47 -6.38 -19.87 -2.69
C PHE A 47 -7.50 -18.92 -2.27
N GLY A 48 -8.10 -18.24 -3.26
CA GLY A 48 -9.21 -17.33 -2.98
C GLY A 48 -8.83 -16.01 -2.33
N LEU A 49 -7.54 -15.73 -2.21
CA LEU A 49 -7.06 -14.47 -1.68
C LEU A 49 -7.03 -13.40 -2.78
N THR A 50 -7.30 -12.17 -2.38
CA THR A 50 -7.17 -11.02 -3.27
C THR A 50 -6.26 -10.00 -2.60
N ALA A 51 -5.16 -9.67 -3.25
CA ALA A 51 -4.24 -8.65 -2.76
C ALA A 51 -4.76 -7.26 -3.11
N ILE A 52 -4.39 -6.28 -2.30
CA ILE A 52 -4.66 -4.88 -2.59
C ILE A 52 -3.33 -4.24 -2.97
N ILE A 53 -3.27 -3.65 -4.15
CA ILE A 53 -2.09 -2.95 -4.63
C ILE A 53 -2.38 -1.46 -4.52
N THR A 54 -1.66 -0.77 -3.66
CA THR A 54 -1.80 0.68 -3.53
C THR A 54 -0.70 1.37 -4.32
N LEU A 55 -1.09 2.38 -5.09
CA LEU A 55 -0.17 3.17 -5.92
C LEU A 55 -0.24 4.60 -5.43
N PHE A 56 0.92 5.21 -5.22
CA PHE A 56 0.95 6.57 -4.71
C PHE A 56 2.28 7.26 -5.03
N SER A 57 2.27 8.58 -4.92
CA SER A 57 3.47 9.41 -5.06
C SER A 57 4.16 9.55 -3.72
N TRP A 58 5.47 9.54 -3.73
CA TRP A 58 6.28 9.62 -2.51
C TRP A 58 7.54 10.43 -2.76
N LYS A 59 8.01 11.12 -1.75
CA LYS A 59 9.29 11.83 -1.88
C LYS A 59 10.43 10.82 -1.86
N GLU A 60 11.30 10.89 -2.85
CA GLU A 60 12.42 9.93 -2.98
C GLU A 60 13.28 9.85 -1.74
N GLU A 61 13.48 10.97 -1.07
CA GLU A 61 14.33 11.06 0.11
C GLU A 61 13.71 10.48 1.37
N ASP A 62 12.40 10.27 1.36
CA ASP A 62 11.70 9.74 2.54
C ASP A 62 11.72 8.22 2.55
N SER A 63 12.00 7.67 3.71
CA SER A 63 11.96 6.22 3.90
C SER A 63 10.51 5.73 3.90
N THR A 64 10.31 4.54 3.38
CA THR A 64 9.00 3.88 3.43
C THR A 64 8.84 3.00 4.66
N ASP A 65 9.87 2.86 5.48
CA ASP A 65 9.86 1.93 6.61
C ASP A 65 8.75 2.25 7.62
N ASP A 66 8.61 3.51 8.02
CA ASP A 66 7.57 3.91 8.95
C ASP A 66 6.18 3.70 8.36
N LEU A 67 6.03 3.98 7.08
CA LEU A 67 4.77 3.77 6.38
C LEU A 67 4.39 2.29 6.38
N LEU A 68 5.34 1.42 6.06
CA LEU A 68 5.10 -0.02 6.06
C LEU A 68 4.73 -0.53 7.45
N ASP A 69 5.40 -0.02 8.49
CA ASP A 69 5.08 -0.41 9.86
C ASP A 69 3.64 -0.04 10.22
N LYS A 70 3.19 1.14 9.82
CA LYS A 70 1.82 1.57 10.05
C LYS A 70 0.82 0.71 9.28
N LEU A 71 1.13 0.38 8.04
CA LEU A 71 0.26 -0.48 7.24
C LEU A 71 0.14 -1.87 7.84
N ARG A 72 1.24 -2.38 8.39
CA ARG A 72 1.25 -3.71 9.02
C ARG A 72 0.44 -3.78 10.30
N GLU A 73 0.06 -2.64 10.85
CA GLU A 73 -0.81 -2.58 12.04
C GLU A 73 -2.29 -2.73 11.69
N ILE A 74 -2.65 -2.67 10.42
CA ILE A 74 -4.04 -2.87 10.00
C ILE A 74 -4.45 -4.30 10.31
N GLU A 75 -5.66 -4.47 10.87
CA GLU A 75 -6.18 -5.80 11.18
C GLU A 75 -6.42 -6.61 9.91
N ASP A 76 -6.31 -7.92 10.05
CA ASP A 76 -6.63 -8.91 9.01
C ASP A 76 -5.70 -8.86 7.79
N ILE A 77 -4.50 -8.32 7.93
CA ILE A 77 -3.50 -8.46 6.89
C ILE A 77 -2.37 -9.38 7.34
N SER A 78 -1.76 -10.07 6.38
CA SER A 78 -0.62 -10.93 6.64
C SER A 78 0.70 -10.27 6.26
N SER A 79 0.69 -9.38 5.27
CA SER A 79 1.91 -8.69 4.86
C SER A 79 1.60 -7.40 4.12
N ALA A 80 2.57 -6.49 4.14
CA ALA A 80 2.57 -5.29 3.33
C ALA A 80 4.03 -5.03 2.92
N GLU A 81 4.26 -4.93 1.61
CA GLU A 81 5.63 -4.76 1.11
C GLU A 81 5.65 -3.95 -0.18
N VAL A 82 6.74 -3.25 -0.40
CA VAL A 82 6.95 -2.50 -1.63
C VAL A 82 7.28 -3.50 -2.75
N ILE A 83 6.50 -3.46 -3.83
CA ILE A 83 6.74 -4.33 -4.99
C ILE A 83 7.25 -3.56 -6.20
N ASP A 84 7.15 -2.24 -6.18
CA ASP A 84 7.68 -1.42 -7.27
C ASP A 84 8.02 -0.03 -6.73
N PHE A 85 9.14 0.48 -7.16
CA PHE A 85 9.61 1.82 -6.81
C PHE A 85 10.24 2.43 -8.05
N ARG A 86 9.59 3.43 -8.62
CA ARG A 86 10.07 4.09 -9.81
C ARG A 86 10.25 5.57 -9.57
N ARG A 87 11.41 6.08 -9.92
CA ARG A 87 11.64 7.51 -9.88
C ARG A 87 10.85 8.18 -10.97
N ALA A 88 10.04 9.14 -10.58
CA ALA A 88 9.36 10.00 -11.53
C ALA A 88 10.24 11.23 -11.78
N PHE A 89 10.02 11.86 -12.91
CA PHE A 89 10.75 13.09 -13.21
C PHE A 89 10.25 14.19 -12.28
N GLY A 90 11.18 14.75 -11.59
CA GLY A 90 10.89 15.82 -10.65
C GLY A 90 11.51 17.12 -11.09
#